data_3c63b0a90a5bb6e96a3cfb96db7e4685
#
_entry.id   3c63b0a90a5bb6e96a3cfb96db7e4685
#
_cell.length_a   1.000
_cell.length_b   1.000
_cell.length_c   1.000
_cell.angle_alpha   90.00
_cell.angle_beta   90.00
_cell.angle_gamma   90.00
#
_symmetry.space_group_name_H-M   'P 1'
#
loop_
_entity.id
_entity.type
_entity.pdbx_description
1 polymer ?
#
loop_
_entity_poly.entity_id
_entity_poly.type
_entity_poly.pdbx_seq_one_letter_code
_entity_poly.pdbx_strand_id
1 'polypeptide(L)' 'MTIREKLQTVKTNKKYRTFILIKNKNNEKLELVPLTFQSMIKDKLDQEFISFKKEIEHYTKETVLTFVI' A
#
# COMPACT_ATOMS: atom_id res chain seq x y z
N MET A 1 8.57 -10.45 5.64
CA MET A 1 8.85 -9.21 4.88
C MET A 1 8.00 -8.08 5.42
N THR A 2 8.59 -6.94 5.67
CA THR A 2 7.86 -5.77 6.13
C THR A 2 7.23 -5.01 4.97
N ILE A 3 6.27 -4.15 5.30
CA ILE A 3 5.64 -3.30 4.29
C ILE A 3 6.68 -2.42 3.60
N ARG A 4 7.61 -1.84 4.38
CA ARG A 4 8.69 -1.01 3.85
C ARG A 4 9.53 -1.76 2.81
N GLU A 5 9.92 -2.98 3.13
CA GLU A 5 10.72 -3.82 2.23
C GLU A 5 9.96 -4.10 0.92
N LYS A 6 8.68 -4.41 1.03
CA LYS A 6 7.87 -4.69 -0.16
C LYS A 6 7.72 -3.46 -1.04
N LEU A 7 7.50 -2.29 -0.44
CA LEU A 7 7.37 -1.04 -1.20
C LEU A 7 8.62 -0.71 -2.02
N GLN A 8 9.79 -1.11 -1.55
CA GLN A 8 11.04 -0.90 -2.28
C GLN A 8 11.15 -1.76 -3.53
N THR A 9 10.37 -2.83 -3.63
CA THR A 9 10.42 -3.77 -4.75
C THR A 9 9.27 -3.60 -5.73
N VAL A 10 8.20 -2.91 -5.34
CA VAL A 10 7.02 -2.75 -6.19
C VAL A 10 7.28 -1.67 -7.22
N LYS A 11 7.04 -1.99 -8.48
CA LYS A 11 7.13 -1.02 -9.57
C LYS A 11 5.79 -0.33 -9.73
N THR A 12 5.82 1.01 -9.82
CA THR A 12 4.64 1.82 -10.00
C THR A 12 4.87 2.78 -11.16
N ASN A 13 3.77 3.17 -11.82
CA ASN A 13 3.83 4.15 -12.88
C ASN A 13 3.75 5.55 -12.29
N LYS A 14 4.83 6.32 -12.39
CA LYS A 14 4.90 7.66 -11.80
C LYS A 14 3.96 8.68 -12.46
N LYS A 15 3.41 8.35 -13.60
CA LYS A 15 2.45 9.20 -14.29
C LYS A 15 1.10 9.25 -13.56
N TYR A 16 0.77 8.21 -12.80
CA TYR A 16 -0.50 8.09 -12.09
C TYR A 16 -0.25 7.96 -10.59
N ARG A 17 -1.25 8.31 -9.78
CA ARG A 17 -1.12 8.24 -8.33
C ARG A 17 -1.12 6.79 -7.85
N THR A 18 -0.36 6.56 -6.80
CA THR A 18 -0.32 5.26 -6.11
C THR A 18 -0.70 5.48 -4.65
N PHE A 19 -1.56 4.60 -4.13
CA PHE A 19 -2.00 4.64 -2.74
C PHE A 19 -1.59 3.39 -2.01
N ILE A 20 -1.33 3.53 -0.71
CA ILE A 20 -1.10 2.41 0.20
C ILE A 20 -2.36 2.23 1.02
N LEU A 21 -2.94 1.04 0.98
CA LEU A 21 -4.09 0.66 1.79
C LEU A 21 -3.66 -0.44 2.76
N ILE A 22 -3.88 -0.20 4.05
CA ILE A 22 -3.57 -1.19 5.09
C ILE A 22 -4.88 -1.66 5.71
N LYS A 23 -5.08 -2.97 5.72
CA LYS A 23 -6.24 -3.62 6.30
C LYS A 23 -5.81 -4.63 7.35
N ASN A 24 -6.72 -4.94 8.29
CA ASN A 24 -6.53 -6.05 9.21
C ASN A 24 -7.16 -7.34 8.65
N LYS A 25 -7.04 -8.43 9.41
CA LYS A 25 -7.56 -9.74 8.99
C LYS A 25 -9.07 -9.76 8.79
N ASN A 26 -9.80 -8.84 9.40
CA ASN A 26 -11.24 -8.75 9.28
C ASN A 26 -11.66 -7.87 8.11
N ASN A 27 -10.72 -7.52 7.24
CA ASN A 27 -10.94 -6.68 6.07
C ASN A 27 -11.33 -5.23 6.43
N GLU A 28 -11.01 -4.79 7.65
CA GLU A 28 -11.24 -3.41 8.06
C GLU A 28 -10.08 -2.54 7.59
N LYS A 29 -10.43 -1.39 7.01
CA LYS A 29 -9.43 -0.43 6.56
C LYS A 29 -8.84 0.31 7.75
N LEU A 30 -7.52 0.21 7.91
CA LEU A 30 -6.79 0.87 8.99
C LEU A 30 -6.16 2.18 8.51
N GLU A 31 -5.58 2.19 7.31
CA GLU A 31 -4.93 3.35 6.73
C GLU A 31 -5.12 3.38 5.23
N LEU A 32 -5.24 4.58 4.69
CA LEU A 32 -5.18 4.82 3.24
C LEU A 32 -4.43 6.12 3.02
N VAL A 33 -3.23 6.04 2.42
CA VAL A 33 -2.39 7.22 2.19
C VAL A 33 -1.80 7.15 0.78
N PRO A 34 -1.56 8.31 0.15
CA PRO A 34 -0.76 8.34 -1.09
C PRO A 34 0.65 7.82 -0.81
N LEU A 35 1.23 7.14 -1.78
CA LEU A 35 2.59 6.60 -1.64
C LEU A 35 3.61 7.70 -1.28
N THR A 36 3.43 8.91 -1.82
CA THR A 36 4.30 10.05 -1.53
C THR A 36 4.22 10.51 -0.08
N PHE A 37 3.17 10.12 0.64
CA PHE A 37 2.98 10.45 2.06
C PHE A 37 3.13 9.24 2.97
N GLN A 38 3.92 8.25 2.56
CA GLN A 38 4.10 7.02 3.34
C GLN A 38 4.65 7.28 4.74
N SER A 39 5.33 8.41 4.95
CA SER A 39 5.83 8.78 6.27
C SER A 39 4.71 9.00 7.29
N MET A 40 3.47 9.24 6.84
CA MET A 40 2.33 9.38 7.74
C MET A 40 1.97 8.07 8.44
N ILE A 41 2.42 6.94 7.90
CA ILE A 41 2.17 5.61 8.46
C ILE A 41 3.48 4.90 8.81
N LYS A 42 4.51 5.67 9.13
CA LYS A 42 5.85 5.10 9.36
C LYS A 42 5.87 4.05 10.49
N ASP A 43 4.97 4.18 11.47
CA ASP A 43 4.82 3.21 12.55
C ASP A 43 4.33 1.84 12.06
N LYS A 44 3.68 1.79 10.90
CA LYS A 44 3.20 0.54 10.30
C LYS A 44 4.13 -0.01 9.22
N LEU A 45 5.02 0.83 8.68
CA LEU A 45 5.90 0.41 7.57
C LEU A 45 6.83 -0.73 7.94
N ASP A 46 7.21 -0.83 9.21
CA ASP A 46 8.13 -1.86 9.68
C ASP A 46 7.40 -3.11 10.19
N GLN A 47 6.08 -3.15 10.04
CA GLN A 47 5.29 -4.33 10.39
C GLN A 47 5.34 -5.36 9.27
N GLU A 48 5.29 -6.63 9.66
CA GLU A 48 5.11 -7.74 8.71
C GLU A 48 3.68 -7.72 8.21
N PHE A 49 3.48 -8.16 6.96
CA PHE A 49 2.14 -8.30 6.40
C PHE A 49 1.85 -9.76 6.05
N ILE A 50 0.57 -10.10 6.05
CA ILE A 50 0.09 -11.46 5.77
C ILE A 50 -0.10 -11.65 4.27
N SER A 51 -0.64 -10.64 3.60
CA SER A 51 -0.88 -10.69 2.16
C SER A 51 -0.71 -9.31 1.54
N PHE A 52 -0.44 -9.32 0.24
CA PHE A 52 -0.23 -8.12 -0.56
C PHE A 52 -0.99 -8.25 -1.87
N LYS A 53 -1.59 -7.14 -2.32
CA LYS A 53 -2.29 -7.09 -3.60
C LYS A 53 -2.02 -5.75 -4.27
N LYS A 54 -1.72 -5.79 -5.55
CA LYS A 54 -1.57 -4.59 -6.38
C LYS A 54 -2.73 -4.54 -7.36
N GLU A 55 -3.51 -3.46 -7.30
CA GLU A 55 -4.64 -3.26 -8.20
C GLU A 55 -4.50 -1.92 -8.92
N ILE A 56 -4.90 -1.89 -10.19
CA ILE A 56 -4.91 -0.66 -10.98
C ILE A 56 -6.36 -0.37 -11.33
N GLU A 57 -6.83 0.82 -10.94
CA GLU A 57 -8.19 1.25 -11.25
C GLU A 57 -8.29 1.50 -12.76
N HIS A 58 -9.34 0.95 -13.37
CA HIS A 58 -9.48 0.90 -14.83
C HIS A 58 -9.57 2.29 -15.47
N TYR A 59 -10.31 3.21 -14.88
CA TYR A 59 -10.56 4.52 -15.46
C TYR A 59 -9.50 5.55 -15.10
N THR A 60 -9.16 5.66 -13.83
CA THR A 60 -8.19 6.64 -13.34
C THR A 60 -6.75 6.22 -13.53
N LYS A 61 -6.52 4.90 -13.70
CA LYS A 61 -5.19 4.29 -13.73
C LYS A 61 -4.42 4.44 -12.43
N GLU A 62 -5.09 4.81 -11.35
CA GLU A 62 -4.48 4.87 -10.03
C GLU A 62 -4.19 3.46 -9.54
N THR A 63 -3.05 3.31 -8.86
CA THR A 63 -2.64 2.03 -8.30
C THR A 63 -2.94 2.00 -6.81
N VAL A 64 -3.49 0.89 -6.32
CA VAL A 64 -3.68 0.67 -4.88
C VAL A 64 -2.86 -0.55 -4.47
N LEU A 65 -1.95 -0.34 -3.52
CA LEU A 65 -1.13 -1.39 -2.92
C LEU A 65 -1.77 -1.76 -1.58
N THR A 66 -2.42 -2.90 -1.53
CA THR A 66 -3.15 -3.34 -0.33
C THR A 66 -2.29 -4.32 0.46
N PHE A 67 -2.09 -4.01 1.75
CA PHE A 67 -1.41 -4.87 2.70
C PHE A 67 -2.39 -5.29 3.78
N VAL A 68 -2.40 -6.59 4.09
CA VAL A 68 -3.15 -7.11 5.24
C VAL A 68 -2.17 -7.45 6.34
N ILE A 69 -2.40 -6.90 7.51
CA ILE A 69 -1.53 -7.11 8.67
C ILE A 69 -2.23 -7.87 9.81
#